data_be8265d3e999f1abeeee0241ddd5ab5a
#
_entry.id   be8265d3e999f1abeeee0241ddd5ab5a
#
_cell.length_a   1.000
_cell.length_b   1.000
_cell.length_c   1.000
_cell.angle_alpha   90.00
_cell.angle_beta   90.00
_cell.angle_gamma   90.00
#
_symmetry.space_group_name_H-M   'P 1'
#
loop_
_entity.id
_entity.type
_entity.pdbx_description
1 polymer ?
#
loop_
_entity_poly.entity_id
_entity_poly.type
_entity_poly.pdbx_seq_one_letter_code
_entity_poly.pdbx_strand_id
1 'polypeptide(L)'
;LMSIFVKDLLSSVDLDSEEEARRVFYDVKCSMALEECIEDSGGIPVMVRTGHSFMKKTLRDNPMSPMAGEMSGHFFLNDRWPGFDDSIYNASRLLEIVGRDPSPSSGGVKFSERFDDLPNYPSTDEVKIPLIGNRDDVMREIVDSFSDMEYSEVDGIRVRYEDGWYLCRPSNTEPILVMRAEGRSRKALEMILTDVDSRIGSMLDLGKLLLGTDLS
;
A
#
# COMPACT_ATOMS: atom_id res chain seq x y z
N LEU A 1 -8.16 5.98 -4.23
CA LEU A 1 -7.98 7.44 -4.35
C LEU A 1 -6.53 7.82 -4.63
N MET A 2 -5.55 7.18 -3.96
CA MET A 2 -4.13 7.48 -4.17
C MET A 2 -3.74 7.39 -5.65
N SER A 3 -4.21 6.37 -6.37
CA SER A 3 -3.96 6.19 -7.80
C SER A 3 -4.41 7.37 -8.67
N ILE A 4 -5.49 8.07 -8.29
CA ILE A 4 -5.93 9.29 -9.00
C ILE A 4 -4.92 10.43 -8.82
N PHE A 5 -4.43 10.63 -7.60
CA PHE A 5 -3.39 11.63 -7.34
C PHE A 5 -2.08 11.27 -8.04
N VAL A 6 -1.69 9.99 -8.04
CA VAL A 6 -0.51 9.48 -8.75
C VAL A 6 -0.56 9.83 -10.23
N LYS A 7 -1.66 9.47 -10.91
CA LYS A 7 -1.85 9.76 -12.34
C LYS A 7 -1.80 11.26 -12.63
N ASP A 8 -2.45 12.08 -11.80
CA ASP A 8 -2.45 13.54 -11.98
C ASP A 8 -1.07 14.15 -11.78
N LEU A 9 -0.42 13.82 -10.67
CA LEU A 9 0.87 14.40 -10.32
C LEU A 9 1.97 14.00 -11.29
N LEU A 10 2.05 12.71 -11.63
CA LEU A 10 3.08 12.20 -12.54
C LEU A 10 2.86 12.63 -14.00
N SER A 11 1.61 12.95 -14.40
CA SER A 11 1.33 13.47 -15.74
C SER A 11 2.04 14.78 -16.05
N SER A 12 2.47 15.54 -15.05
CA SER A 12 3.18 16.81 -15.16
C SER A 12 4.69 16.70 -14.93
N VAL A 13 5.19 15.50 -14.59
CA VAL A 13 6.61 15.24 -14.35
C VAL A 13 7.26 14.78 -15.67
N ASP A 14 8.36 15.42 -16.05
CA ASP A 14 9.16 14.98 -17.19
C ASP A 14 9.84 13.64 -16.88
N LEU A 15 9.72 12.67 -17.79
CA LEU A 15 10.37 11.35 -17.65
C LEU A 15 11.90 11.43 -17.62
N ASP A 16 12.48 12.49 -18.18
CA ASP A 16 13.93 12.78 -18.15
C ASP A 16 14.34 13.54 -16.86
N SER A 17 13.39 13.84 -15.98
CA SER A 17 13.67 14.49 -14.69
C SER A 17 14.45 13.56 -13.75
N GLU A 18 14.99 14.14 -12.67
CA GLU A 18 15.65 13.37 -11.62
C GLU A 18 14.71 12.30 -11.05
N GLU A 19 15.24 11.11 -10.75
CA GLU A 19 14.47 9.98 -10.18
C GLU A 19 13.66 10.38 -8.97
N GLU A 20 14.19 11.27 -8.12
CA GLU A 20 13.49 11.73 -6.92
C GLU A 20 12.14 12.38 -7.25
N ALA A 21 12.06 13.14 -8.34
CA ALA A 21 10.81 13.78 -8.79
C ALA A 21 9.75 12.79 -9.26
N ARG A 22 10.14 11.55 -9.53
CA ARG A 22 9.25 10.46 -9.95
C ARG A 22 8.96 9.45 -8.85
N ARG A 23 9.63 9.55 -7.67
CA ARG A 23 9.38 8.64 -6.54
C ARG A 23 8.04 8.94 -5.90
N VAL A 24 7.23 7.91 -5.75
CA VAL A 24 5.97 7.94 -4.99
C VAL A 24 6.11 7.00 -3.81
N PHE A 25 5.98 7.55 -2.61
CA PHE A 25 6.09 6.77 -1.38
C PHE A 25 4.73 6.21 -0.96
N TYR A 26 4.69 4.94 -0.57
CA TYR A 26 3.48 4.28 -0.11
C TYR A 26 3.77 3.31 1.04
N ASP A 27 2.78 3.05 1.90
CA ASP A 27 2.99 2.17 3.04
C ASP A 27 2.93 0.67 2.65
N VAL A 28 3.55 -0.16 3.49
CA VAL A 28 3.65 -1.61 3.28
C VAL A 28 2.32 -2.34 3.11
N LYS A 29 1.20 -1.71 3.42
CA LYS A 29 -0.15 -2.28 3.33
C LYS A 29 -0.84 -2.02 2.00
N CYS A 30 -0.29 -1.14 1.18
CA CYS A 30 -0.87 -0.81 -0.11
C CYS A 30 -0.87 -1.99 -1.07
N SER A 31 -1.87 -1.99 -1.95
CA SER A 31 -2.05 -2.99 -3.01
C SER A 31 -0.96 -2.93 -4.07
N MET A 32 -0.65 -4.08 -4.71
CA MET A 32 0.16 -4.14 -5.94
C MET A 32 -0.42 -3.28 -7.06
N ALA A 33 -1.74 -3.13 -7.14
CA ALA A 33 -2.40 -2.27 -8.12
C ALA A 33 -1.94 -0.81 -8.02
N LEU A 34 -1.51 -0.35 -6.84
CA LEU A 34 -0.92 0.97 -6.68
C LEU A 34 0.51 1.02 -7.22
N GLU A 35 1.32 0.00 -6.95
CA GLU A 35 2.69 -0.12 -7.46
C GLU A 35 2.67 -0.08 -8.99
N GLU A 36 1.83 -0.90 -9.61
CA GLU A 36 1.62 -0.94 -11.06
C GLU A 36 1.13 0.41 -11.62
N CYS A 37 0.16 1.04 -10.95
CA CYS A 37 -0.32 2.37 -11.35
C CYS A 37 0.78 3.44 -11.31
N ILE A 38 1.69 3.39 -10.34
CA ILE A 38 2.83 4.30 -10.26
C ILE A 38 3.79 4.07 -11.43
N GLU A 39 4.14 2.81 -11.71
CA GLU A 39 5.03 2.43 -12.81
C GLU A 39 4.43 2.80 -14.18
N ASP A 40 3.17 2.47 -14.42
CA ASP A 40 2.44 2.79 -15.65
C ASP A 40 2.33 4.32 -15.88
N SER A 41 2.36 5.09 -14.79
CA SER A 41 2.38 6.56 -14.84
C SER A 41 3.79 7.14 -15.01
N GLY A 42 4.83 6.31 -15.19
CA GLY A 42 6.23 6.73 -15.32
C GLY A 42 6.91 7.05 -13.99
N GLY A 43 6.27 6.73 -12.87
CA GLY A 43 6.80 6.91 -11.52
C GLY A 43 7.67 5.74 -11.05
N ILE A 44 8.27 5.95 -9.89
CA ILE A 44 9.09 4.95 -9.19
C ILE A 44 8.41 4.65 -7.86
N PRO A 45 7.81 3.45 -7.67
CA PRO A 45 7.17 3.08 -6.42
C PRO A 45 8.21 2.82 -5.34
N VAL A 46 8.05 3.45 -4.18
CA VAL A 46 8.94 3.27 -3.04
C VAL A 46 8.14 2.93 -1.80
N MET A 47 8.24 1.67 -1.38
CA MET A 47 7.56 1.19 -0.19
C MET A 47 8.27 1.70 1.07
N VAL A 48 7.48 2.21 2.02
CA VAL A 48 7.98 2.74 3.29
C VAL A 48 7.16 2.25 4.47
N ARG A 49 7.70 2.47 5.65
CA ARG A 49 7.05 2.11 6.91
C ARG A 49 5.74 2.87 7.11
N THR A 50 4.70 2.16 7.60
CA THR A 50 3.42 2.74 8.00
C THR A 50 3.60 3.73 9.15
N GLY A 51 2.99 4.89 9.02
CA GLY A 51 2.90 5.88 10.08
C GLY A 51 3.13 7.30 9.61
N HIS A 52 2.23 8.15 10.00
CA HIS A 52 2.12 9.56 9.63
C HIS A 52 3.43 10.36 9.80
N SER A 53 4.17 10.13 10.89
CA SER A 53 5.45 10.78 11.15
C SER A 53 6.55 10.30 10.19
N PHE A 54 6.50 9.03 9.80
CA PHE A 54 7.45 8.46 8.84
C PHE A 54 7.21 9.02 7.44
N MET A 55 5.95 9.07 6.99
CA MET A 55 5.58 9.66 5.69
C MET A 55 6.04 11.11 5.57
N LYS A 56 5.76 11.94 6.59
CA LYS A 56 6.23 13.33 6.62
C LYS A 56 7.75 13.46 6.62
N LYS A 57 8.44 12.58 7.36
CA LYS A 57 9.91 12.57 7.35
C LYS A 57 10.43 12.19 5.98
N THR A 58 9.87 11.15 5.36
CA THR A 58 10.28 10.69 4.04
C THR A 58 10.17 11.79 2.99
N LEU A 59 9.04 12.51 2.93
CA LEU A 59 8.90 13.64 1.99
C LEU A 59 9.83 14.81 2.30
N ARG A 60 10.11 15.10 3.56
CA ARG A 60 11.08 16.14 3.93
C ARG A 60 12.49 15.79 3.48
N ASP A 61 12.86 14.51 3.57
CA ASP A 61 14.16 14.01 3.15
C ASP A 61 14.26 13.82 1.61
N ASN A 62 13.12 13.86 0.90
CA ASN A 62 12.98 13.76 -0.56
C ASN A 62 12.06 14.88 -1.09
N PRO A 63 12.53 16.14 -1.08
CA PRO A 63 11.69 17.31 -1.35
C PRO A 63 11.17 17.41 -2.79
N MET A 64 11.76 16.70 -3.74
CA MET A 64 11.30 16.67 -5.13
C MET A 64 10.20 15.62 -5.36
N SER A 65 10.03 14.66 -4.44
CA SER A 65 8.99 13.64 -4.56
C SER A 65 7.59 14.27 -4.51
N PRO A 66 6.68 13.92 -5.46
CA PRO A 66 5.39 14.59 -5.57
C PRO A 66 4.41 14.22 -4.45
N MET A 67 4.54 13.03 -3.88
CA MET A 67 3.62 12.60 -2.82
C MET A 67 4.08 11.39 -2.03
N ALA A 68 3.45 11.22 -0.88
CA ALA A 68 3.39 9.96 -0.13
C ALA A 68 1.94 9.63 0.22
N GLY A 69 1.65 8.37 0.56
CA GLY A 69 0.31 7.99 1.00
C GLY A 69 0.26 6.66 1.73
N GLU A 70 -0.82 6.48 2.48
CA GLU A 70 -1.11 5.27 3.24
C GLU A 70 -2.40 4.61 2.77
N MET A 71 -2.49 3.29 2.89
CA MET A 71 -3.72 2.54 2.61
C MET A 71 -4.92 3.06 3.43
N SER A 72 -4.67 3.59 4.62
CA SER A 72 -5.67 4.19 5.50
C SER A 72 -6.31 5.48 4.97
N GLY A 73 -5.82 6.02 3.83
CA GLY A 73 -6.36 7.22 3.21
C GLY A 73 -5.71 8.53 3.67
N HIS A 74 -4.56 8.46 4.34
CA HIS A 74 -3.73 9.62 4.59
C HIS A 74 -2.88 9.91 3.35
N PHE A 75 -3.03 11.09 2.76
CA PHE A 75 -2.29 11.52 1.58
C PHE A 75 -1.50 12.78 1.86
N PHE A 76 -0.25 12.78 1.47
CA PHE A 76 0.72 13.84 1.68
C PHE A 76 1.16 14.34 0.30
N LEU A 77 0.48 15.35 -0.22
CA LEU A 77 0.79 15.93 -1.53
C LEU A 77 1.87 16.99 -1.38
N ASN A 78 2.89 16.95 -2.24
CA ASN A 78 4.07 17.80 -2.15
C ASN A 78 4.33 18.61 -3.44
N ASP A 79 3.31 18.76 -4.29
CA ASP A 79 3.38 19.53 -5.53
C ASP A 79 3.24 21.05 -5.31
N ARG A 80 2.10 21.47 -4.74
CA ARG A 80 1.74 22.85 -4.40
C ARG A 80 1.44 23.04 -2.92
N TRP A 81 1.73 22.04 -2.12
CA TRP A 81 1.51 21.94 -0.69
C TRP A 81 2.74 21.32 -0.03
N PRO A 82 3.12 21.71 1.18
CA PRO A 82 4.39 21.26 1.78
C PRO A 82 4.38 19.84 2.37
N GLY A 83 3.70 18.89 1.71
CA GLY A 83 3.72 17.46 2.09
C GLY A 83 3.04 17.16 3.43
N PHE A 84 2.02 17.92 3.82
CA PHE A 84 1.22 17.64 5.01
C PHE A 84 0.02 16.77 4.67
N ASP A 85 -0.39 15.94 5.63
CA ASP A 85 -1.69 15.29 5.61
C ASP A 85 -2.77 16.32 5.95
N ASP A 86 -3.39 16.85 4.90
CA ASP A 86 -4.43 17.87 4.98
C ASP A 86 -5.64 17.43 4.15
N SER A 87 -6.68 16.98 4.84
CA SER A 87 -7.88 16.47 4.20
C SER A 87 -8.64 17.55 3.39
N ILE A 88 -8.54 18.81 3.78
CA ILE A 88 -9.19 19.93 3.06
C ILE A 88 -8.43 20.18 1.74
N TYR A 89 -7.10 20.22 1.81
CA TYR A 89 -6.27 20.35 0.61
C TYR A 89 -6.46 19.15 -0.32
N ASN A 90 -6.40 17.92 0.21
CA ASN A 90 -6.58 16.70 -0.57
C ASN A 90 -7.96 16.65 -1.25
N ALA A 91 -9.04 17.05 -0.55
CA ALA A 91 -10.37 17.14 -1.12
C ALA A 91 -10.44 18.21 -2.24
N SER A 92 -9.82 19.37 -2.03
CA SER A 92 -9.77 20.44 -3.03
C SER A 92 -9.00 20.00 -4.29
N ARG A 93 -7.89 19.29 -4.13
CA ARG A 93 -7.13 18.70 -5.24
C ARG A 93 -7.94 17.66 -6.01
N LEU A 94 -8.68 16.79 -5.29
CA LEU A 94 -9.54 15.80 -5.92
C LEU A 94 -10.66 16.49 -6.75
N LEU A 95 -11.29 17.53 -6.20
CA LEU A 95 -12.30 18.30 -6.92
C LEU A 95 -11.72 19.03 -8.15
N GLU A 96 -10.50 19.53 -8.06
CA GLU A 96 -9.80 20.12 -9.21
C GLU A 96 -9.57 19.07 -10.32
N ILE A 97 -9.08 17.87 -9.97
CA ILE A 97 -8.85 16.78 -10.92
C ILE A 97 -10.16 16.37 -11.61
N VAL A 98 -11.23 16.23 -10.83
CA VAL A 98 -12.56 15.87 -11.36
C VAL A 98 -13.14 16.98 -12.23
N GLY A 99 -12.91 18.24 -11.84
CA GLY A 99 -13.46 19.42 -12.53
C GLY A 99 -12.74 19.79 -13.83
N ARG A 100 -11.57 19.23 -14.12
CA ARG A 100 -10.87 19.45 -15.41
C ARG A 100 -11.56 18.78 -16.58
N ASP A 101 -12.29 17.70 -16.33
CA ASP A 101 -13.03 17.00 -17.38
C ASP A 101 -14.38 17.67 -17.63
N PRO A 102 -14.88 17.62 -18.88
CA PRO A 102 -16.25 17.99 -19.17
C PRO A 102 -17.24 17.22 -18.29
N SER A 103 -18.38 17.83 -18.00
CA SER A 103 -19.47 17.11 -17.30
C SER A 103 -19.82 15.82 -18.05
N PRO A 104 -20.15 14.71 -17.35
CA PRO A 104 -20.61 13.47 -17.99
C PRO A 104 -21.78 13.65 -18.96
N SER A 105 -22.67 14.62 -18.71
CA SER A 105 -23.74 15.01 -19.63
C SER A 105 -23.24 15.66 -20.94
N SER A 106 -21.99 16.10 -20.97
CA SER A 106 -21.32 16.71 -22.14
C SER A 106 -20.25 15.78 -22.75
N GLY A 107 -20.26 14.48 -22.40
CA GLY A 107 -19.29 13.49 -22.90
C GLY A 107 -18.03 13.36 -22.05
N GLY A 108 -18.01 13.91 -20.84
CA GLY A 108 -16.91 13.72 -19.88
C GLY A 108 -16.97 12.37 -19.16
N VAL A 109 -15.89 12.03 -18.50
CA VAL A 109 -15.70 10.76 -17.77
C VAL A 109 -16.38 10.84 -16.40
N LYS A 110 -17.13 9.82 -16.02
CA LYS A 110 -17.65 9.70 -14.65
C LYS A 110 -16.50 9.45 -13.68
N PHE A 111 -16.67 9.91 -12.45
CA PHE A 111 -15.65 9.70 -11.41
C PHE A 111 -15.30 8.21 -11.21
N SER A 112 -16.31 7.33 -11.24
CA SER A 112 -16.10 5.86 -11.10
C SER A 112 -15.27 5.27 -12.24
N GLU A 113 -15.41 5.78 -13.46
CA GLU A 113 -14.70 5.27 -14.64
C GLU A 113 -13.19 5.55 -14.60
N ARG A 114 -12.74 6.43 -13.71
CA ARG A 114 -11.30 6.71 -13.47
C ARG A 114 -10.55 5.56 -12.79
N PHE A 115 -11.28 4.55 -12.33
CA PHE A 115 -10.74 3.36 -11.67
C PHE A 115 -10.83 2.12 -12.55
N ASP A 116 -11.48 2.19 -13.72
CA ASP A 116 -11.78 1.02 -14.55
C ASP A 116 -10.52 0.34 -15.11
N ASP A 117 -9.42 1.06 -15.24
CA ASP A 117 -8.12 0.57 -15.67
C ASP A 117 -7.25 0.02 -14.53
N LEU A 118 -7.69 0.17 -13.28
CA LEU A 118 -6.97 -0.35 -12.13
C LEU A 118 -7.38 -1.81 -11.84
N PRO A 119 -6.43 -2.73 -11.71
CA PRO A 119 -6.76 -4.09 -11.31
C PRO A 119 -7.36 -4.11 -9.89
N ASN A 120 -8.33 -4.98 -9.69
CA ASN A 120 -8.93 -5.24 -8.38
C ASN A 120 -8.46 -6.60 -7.89
N TYR A 121 -7.41 -6.61 -7.10
CA TYR A 121 -6.81 -7.83 -6.57
C TYR A 121 -7.52 -8.30 -5.30
N PRO A 122 -7.91 -9.59 -5.21
CA PRO A 122 -8.43 -10.17 -3.97
C PRO A 122 -7.44 -10.03 -2.82
N SER A 123 -7.90 -9.54 -1.70
CA SER A 123 -7.08 -9.35 -0.50
C SER A 123 -7.84 -9.71 0.76
N THR A 124 -7.11 -10.04 1.81
CA THR A 124 -7.70 -10.14 3.14
C THR A 124 -7.93 -8.75 3.74
N ASP A 125 -8.82 -8.66 4.72
CA ASP A 125 -8.81 -7.54 5.65
C ASP A 125 -7.51 -7.50 6.48
N GLU A 126 -7.29 -6.40 7.21
CA GLU A 126 -6.25 -6.36 8.25
C GLU A 126 -6.67 -7.24 9.42
N VAL A 127 -6.02 -8.38 9.56
CA VAL A 127 -6.25 -9.30 10.69
C VAL A 127 -5.32 -8.96 11.84
N LYS A 128 -5.91 -8.78 13.03
CA LYS A 128 -5.20 -8.47 14.27
C LYS A 128 -5.12 -9.71 15.15
N ILE A 129 -3.89 -10.14 15.44
CA ILE A 129 -3.61 -11.30 16.30
C ILE A 129 -2.88 -10.82 17.55
N PRO A 130 -3.30 -11.24 18.76
CA PRO A 130 -2.57 -10.92 19.99
C PRO A 130 -1.10 -11.37 19.92
N LEU A 131 -0.19 -10.48 20.25
CA LEU A 131 1.23 -10.81 20.38
C LEU A 131 1.47 -11.46 21.74
N ILE A 132 1.86 -12.73 21.74
CA ILE A 132 2.17 -13.49 22.95
C ILE A 132 3.70 -13.66 23.00
N GLY A 133 4.31 -13.19 24.07
CA GLY A 133 5.77 -13.27 24.25
C GLY A 133 6.52 -11.99 23.93
N ASN A 134 7.84 -12.13 23.74
CA ASN A 134 8.68 -10.99 23.37
C ASN A 134 8.50 -10.67 21.88
N ARG A 135 8.25 -9.39 21.57
CA ARG A 135 7.99 -8.92 20.22
C ARG A 135 9.12 -9.25 19.24
N ASP A 136 10.36 -9.02 19.65
CA ASP A 136 11.50 -9.14 18.75
C ASP A 136 11.83 -10.62 18.49
N ASP A 137 11.61 -11.49 19.49
CA ASP A 137 11.79 -12.93 19.34
C ASP A 137 10.72 -13.52 18.41
N VAL A 138 9.44 -13.19 18.62
CA VAL A 138 8.34 -13.62 17.74
C VAL A 138 8.55 -13.15 16.30
N MET A 139 8.91 -11.88 16.10
CA MET A 139 9.17 -11.38 14.75
C MET A 139 10.36 -12.05 14.09
N ARG A 140 11.42 -12.37 14.85
CA ARG A 140 12.59 -13.12 14.33
C ARG A 140 12.19 -14.52 13.86
N GLU A 141 11.42 -15.26 14.66
CA GLU A 141 10.92 -16.59 14.29
C GLU A 141 10.05 -16.53 13.03
N ILE A 142 9.20 -15.50 12.89
CA ILE A 142 8.40 -15.28 11.68
C ILE A 142 9.32 -15.01 10.48
N VAL A 143 10.28 -14.11 10.59
CA VAL A 143 11.24 -13.81 9.50
C VAL A 143 12.03 -15.04 9.09
N ASP A 144 12.54 -15.81 10.06
CA ASP A 144 13.30 -17.04 9.81
C ASP A 144 12.46 -18.09 9.06
N SER A 145 11.14 -18.13 9.29
CA SER A 145 10.21 -19.05 8.60
C SER A 145 10.05 -18.74 7.09
N PHE A 146 10.46 -17.56 6.64
CA PHE A 146 10.41 -17.12 5.23
C PHE A 146 11.80 -16.84 4.65
N SER A 147 12.88 -17.34 5.29
CA SER A 147 14.26 -17.08 4.88
C SER A 147 14.62 -17.61 3.49
N ASP A 148 13.82 -18.51 2.93
CA ASP A 148 13.90 -19.06 1.56
C ASP A 148 13.15 -18.21 0.50
N MET A 149 12.48 -17.14 0.91
CA MET A 149 11.64 -16.28 0.07
C MET A 149 12.28 -14.90 -0.11
N GLU A 150 11.84 -14.17 -1.14
CA GLU A 150 12.11 -12.74 -1.26
C GLU A 150 11.19 -11.95 -0.32
N TYR A 151 11.75 -11.11 0.52
CA TYR A 151 10.97 -10.27 1.44
C TYR A 151 11.61 -8.93 1.72
N SER A 152 10.81 -8.02 2.26
CA SER A 152 11.23 -6.70 2.76
C SER A 152 10.95 -6.59 4.25
N GLU A 153 11.89 -6.03 5.00
CA GLU A 153 11.78 -5.75 6.45
C GLU A 153 11.55 -4.25 6.75
N VAL A 154 11.03 -3.49 5.80
CA VAL A 154 10.78 -2.05 5.97
C VAL A 154 9.84 -1.77 7.16
N ASP A 155 8.83 -2.62 7.39
CA ASP A 155 7.91 -2.54 8.54
C ASP A 155 7.36 -3.93 8.88
N GLY A 156 8.06 -4.69 9.71
CA GLY A 156 7.81 -6.11 9.91
C GLY A 156 8.38 -6.92 8.74
N ILE A 157 7.64 -7.88 8.22
CA ILE A 157 8.02 -8.66 7.04
C ILE A 157 6.92 -8.59 5.98
N ARG A 158 7.26 -8.18 4.76
CA ARG A 158 6.40 -8.30 3.57
C ARG A 158 7.05 -9.28 2.60
N VAL A 159 6.52 -10.48 2.55
CA VAL A 159 6.98 -11.58 1.71
C VAL A 159 6.39 -11.43 0.32
N ARG A 160 7.24 -11.57 -0.72
CA ARG A 160 6.83 -11.52 -2.12
C ARG A 160 6.58 -12.93 -2.63
N TYR A 161 5.44 -13.13 -3.25
CA TYR A 161 5.07 -14.31 -4.02
C TYR A 161 5.03 -13.94 -5.51
N GLU A 162 5.08 -14.93 -6.40
CA GLU A 162 4.95 -14.69 -7.85
C GLU A 162 3.65 -13.94 -8.20
N ASP A 163 2.54 -14.32 -7.56
CA ASP A 163 1.21 -13.78 -7.81
C ASP A 163 0.62 -13.04 -6.59
N GLY A 164 1.44 -12.41 -5.76
CA GLY A 164 0.93 -11.65 -4.62
C GLY A 164 1.93 -11.38 -3.52
N TRP A 165 1.44 -11.08 -2.34
CA TRP A 165 2.26 -10.81 -1.17
C TRP A 165 1.54 -11.15 0.15
N TYR A 166 2.32 -11.35 1.19
CA TYR A 166 1.87 -11.47 2.57
C TYR A 166 2.64 -10.48 3.46
N LEU A 167 1.94 -9.84 4.37
CA LEU A 167 2.49 -8.91 5.35
C LEU A 167 2.20 -9.40 6.76
N CYS A 168 3.23 -9.41 7.62
CA CYS A 168 3.09 -9.51 9.06
C CYS A 168 3.94 -8.41 9.72
N ARG A 169 3.30 -7.56 10.50
CA ARG A 169 3.97 -6.47 11.20
C ARG A 169 3.46 -6.32 12.62
N PRO A 170 4.33 -5.94 13.56
CA PRO A 170 3.88 -5.61 14.89
C PRO A 170 3.21 -4.21 14.89
N SER A 171 2.16 -4.05 15.67
CA SER A 171 1.57 -2.73 15.90
C SER A 171 2.54 -1.84 16.68
N ASN A 172 2.52 -0.54 16.37
CA ASN A 172 3.32 0.45 17.10
C ASN A 172 2.67 0.87 18.43
N THR A 173 1.37 0.60 18.60
CA THR A 173 0.57 1.15 19.71
C THR A 173 -0.08 0.07 20.58
N GLU A 174 -0.22 -1.15 20.08
CA GLU A 174 -0.91 -2.25 20.74
C GLU A 174 -0.04 -3.51 20.72
N PRO A 175 -0.18 -4.43 21.69
CA PRO A 175 0.54 -5.69 21.72
C PRO A 175 -0.12 -6.72 20.76
N ILE A 176 -0.14 -6.39 19.47
CA ILE A 176 -0.72 -7.23 18.41
C ILE A 176 0.20 -7.30 17.20
N LEU A 177 0.05 -8.37 16.43
CA LEU A 177 0.51 -8.47 15.05
C LEU A 177 -0.64 -8.08 14.11
N VAL A 178 -0.32 -7.33 13.08
CA VAL A 178 -1.23 -6.99 11.98
C VAL A 178 -0.78 -7.75 10.76
N MET A 179 -1.70 -8.53 10.20
CA MET A 179 -1.46 -9.36 9.02
C MET A 179 -2.38 -8.97 7.89
N ARG A 180 -1.89 -9.09 6.66
CA ARG A 180 -2.64 -8.90 5.43
C ARG A 180 -2.00 -9.69 4.30
N ALA A 181 -2.81 -10.16 3.37
CA ALA A 181 -2.35 -10.78 2.14
C ALA A 181 -3.17 -10.29 0.94
N GLU A 182 -2.55 -10.32 -0.23
CA GLU A 182 -3.18 -9.99 -1.50
C GLU A 182 -2.66 -10.93 -2.58
N GLY A 183 -3.52 -11.38 -3.49
CA GLY A 183 -3.16 -12.21 -4.62
C GLY A 183 -3.74 -11.66 -5.92
N ARG A 184 -3.07 -11.87 -7.07
CA ARG A 184 -3.57 -11.48 -8.40
C ARG A 184 -4.90 -12.16 -8.77
N SER A 185 -5.20 -13.27 -8.10
CA SER A 185 -6.45 -14.00 -8.21
C SER A 185 -6.84 -14.61 -6.85
N ARG A 186 -8.12 -15.00 -6.71
CA ARG A 186 -8.57 -15.74 -5.53
C ARG A 186 -7.73 -16.99 -5.27
N LYS A 187 -7.41 -17.74 -6.33
CA LYS A 187 -6.56 -18.93 -6.22
C LYS A 187 -5.15 -18.59 -5.71
N ALA A 188 -4.55 -17.51 -6.20
CA ALA A 188 -3.25 -17.04 -5.73
C ALA A 188 -3.30 -16.66 -4.25
N LEU A 189 -4.32 -15.91 -3.83
CA LEU A 189 -4.52 -15.56 -2.42
C LEU A 189 -4.68 -16.81 -1.53
N GLU A 190 -5.49 -17.79 -1.94
CA GLU A 190 -5.66 -19.06 -1.21
C GLU A 190 -4.34 -19.84 -1.08
N MET A 191 -3.53 -19.88 -2.15
CA MET A 191 -2.21 -20.52 -2.11
C MET A 191 -1.25 -19.80 -1.14
N ILE A 192 -1.23 -18.47 -1.17
CA ILE A 192 -0.43 -17.66 -0.22
C ILE A 192 -0.85 -17.95 1.22
N LEU A 193 -2.13 -17.91 1.52
CA LEU A 193 -2.64 -18.17 2.86
C LEU A 193 -2.34 -19.60 3.34
N THR A 194 -2.40 -20.58 2.44
CA THR A 194 -2.05 -21.97 2.74
C THR A 194 -0.56 -22.10 3.07
N ASP A 195 0.33 -21.46 2.30
CA ASP A 195 1.77 -21.46 2.57
C ASP A 195 2.09 -20.77 3.90
N VAL A 196 1.49 -19.59 4.14
CA VAL A 196 1.63 -18.87 5.41
C VAL A 196 1.20 -19.73 6.61
N ASP A 197 0.06 -20.42 6.52
CA ASP A 197 -0.41 -21.31 7.58
C ASP A 197 0.55 -22.49 7.81
N SER A 198 1.10 -23.06 6.75
CA SER A 198 2.07 -24.15 6.84
C SER A 198 3.37 -23.73 7.55
N ARG A 199 3.80 -22.48 7.40
CA ARG A 199 5.06 -21.95 7.96
C ARG A 199 4.91 -21.45 9.40
N ILE A 200 3.86 -20.71 9.70
CA ILE A 200 3.69 -20.03 10.99
C ILE A 200 2.38 -20.35 11.72
N GLY A 201 1.51 -21.18 11.17
CA GLY A 201 0.21 -21.53 11.78
C GLY A 201 0.34 -22.27 13.12
N SER A 202 1.46 -22.98 13.36
CA SER A 202 1.75 -23.59 14.67
C SER A 202 2.18 -22.58 15.75
N MET A 203 2.63 -21.40 15.33
CA MET A 203 3.11 -20.32 16.22
C MET A 203 2.00 -19.33 16.56
N LEU A 204 1.07 -19.13 15.63
CA LEU A 204 0.05 -18.08 15.68
C LEU A 204 -1.34 -18.68 15.38
N ASP A 205 -2.37 -18.23 16.10
CA ASP A 205 -3.76 -18.56 15.75
C ASP A 205 -4.18 -17.80 14.47
N LEU A 206 -3.93 -18.40 13.33
CA LEU A 206 -4.26 -17.85 12.01
C LEU A 206 -5.72 -18.11 11.60
N GLY A 207 -6.53 -18.75 12.43
CA GLY A 207 -7.93 -19.08 12.09
C GLY A 207 -8.72 -17.85 11.59
N LYS A 208 -8.43 -16.67 12.14
CA LYS A 208 -9.05 -15.41 11.69
C LYS A 208 -8.55 -14.93 10.33
N LEU A 209 -7.30 -15.20 9.99
CA LEU A 209 -6.73 -14.85 8.68
C LEU A 209 -7.37 -15.72 7.59
N LEU A 210 -7.57 -16.99 7.89
CA LEU A 210 -8.14 -17.97 6.96
C LEU A 210 -9.67 -17.85 6.84
N LEU A 211 -10.37 -17.50 7.93
CA LEU A 211 -11.83 -17.35 7.97
C LEU A 211 -12.30 -15.93 7.58
N GLY A 212 -11.44 -14.92 7.69
CA GLY A 212 -11.73 -13.52 7.29
C GLY A 212 -11.79 -13.30 5.78
N THR A 213 -11.65 -14.34 4.99
CA THR A 213 -11.86 -14.34 3.56
C THR A 213 -13.36 -14.51 3.21
N ASP A 214 -14.24 -13.69 3.78
CA ASP A 214 -15.49 -13.37 3.07
C ASP A 214 -15.06 -12.56 1.83
N LEU A 215 -14.66 -13.33 0.86
CA LEU A 215 -14.19 -12.93 -0.45
C LEU A 215 -15.40 -12.42 -1.25
N SER A 216 -15.87 -11.21 -0.92
CA SER A 216 -16.84 -10.49 -1.74
C SER A 216 -16.20 -9.90 -3.00
#